data_f738a1be5a7fdc8265e32ecfad64e6c6
#
_entry.id   f738a1be5a7fdc8265e32ecfad64e6c6
#
_cell.length_a   1.000
_cell.length_b   1.000
_cell.length_c   1.000
_cell.angle_alpha   90.00
_cell.angle_beta   90.00
_cell.angle_gamma   90.00
#
_symmetry.space_group_name_H-M   'P 1'
#
loop_
_entity.id
_entity.type
_entity.pdbx_description
1 polymer ?
#
loop_
_entity_poly.entity_id
_entity_poly.type
_entity_poly.pdbx_seq_one_letter_code
_entity_poly.pdbx_strand_id
1 'polypeptide(L)'
;MPLTKLQFRPGVNRETTSYSNEGGWFDCDKVRFRFGTPEKIGGWEKLSGQSFLGTARALHPFVALDGTSFLGVGTHLKYYLEEGGGYNDITPLRVTTAAGAATFAAANGSSTITVTDADHGANENDFVTFSGAASLGGLVTAAVLNQEYQIFNIVSTSAYQIKARAVATVAQITVDGQYTPTLIVANGSDTGNG
;
A
#
# COMPACT_ATOMS: atom_id res chain seq x y z
N MET A 1 -11.38 51.73 -34.41
CA MET A 1 -11.37 50.26 -34.66
C MET A 1 -12.67 49.68 -34.16
N PRO A 2 -13.39 48.91 -34.93
CA PRO A 2 -14.59 48.23 -34.43
C PRO A 2 -14.17 47.15 -33.43
N LEU A 3 -14.80 47.14 -32.25
CA LEU A 3 -14.61 46.10 -31.26
C LEU A 3 -15.37 44.86 -31.70
N THR A 4 -14.64 43.77 -31.99
CA THR A 4 -15.26 42.45 -32.31
C THR A 4 -15.30 41.64 -31.07
N LYS A 5 -16.49 41.13 -30.70
CA LYS A 5 -16.68 40.21 -29.57
C LYS A 5 -16.14 38.84 -29.97
N LEU A 6 -15.07 38.38 -29.30
CA LEU A 6 -14.61 37.01 -29.41
C LEU A 6 -15.47 36.11 -28.50
N GLN A 7 -16.14 35.14 -29.09
CA GLN A 7 -16.97 34.20 -28.34
C GLN A 7 -16.43 32.81 -28.55
N PHE A 8 -15.94 32.17 -27.48
CA PHE A 8 -15.48 30.78 -27.50
C PHE A 8 -16.57 29.85 -26.99
N ARG A 9 -16.61 28.64 -27.53
CA ARG A 9 -17.48 27.57 -27.05
C ARG A 9 -16.83 26.86 -25.89
N PRO A 10 -17.55 26.53 -24.80
CA PRO A 10 -17.01 25.74 -23.72
C PRO A 10 -16.89 24.26 -24.12
N GLY A 11 -15.92 23.58 -23.50
CA GLY A 11 -15.71 22.16 -23.71
C GLY A 11 -14.73 21.82 -24.82
N VAL A 12 -14.28 20.57 -24.84
CA VAL A 12 -13.37 20.01 -25.84
C VAL A 12 -14.20 19.15 -26.80
N ASN A 13 -14.08 19.42 -28.09
CA ASN A 13 -14.76 18.65 -29.12
C ASN A 13 -13.72 18.11 -30.12
N ARG A 14 -13.50 16.81 -30.12
CA ARG A 14 -12.59 16.11 -31.01
C ARG A 14 -13.31 15.37 -32.17
N GLU A 15 -14.62 15.34 -32.16
CA GLU A 15 -15.41 14.58 -33.14
C GLU A 15 -15.61 15.34 -34.45
N THR A 16 -15.45 16.65 -34.42
CA THR A 16 -15.60 17.49 -35.61
C THR A 16 -14.26 17.92 -36.18
N THR A 17 -14.23 18.29 -37.48
CA THR A 17 -13.04 18.86 -38.11
C THR A 17 -12.70 20.21 -37.49
N SER A 18 -11.43 20.62 -37.52
CA SER A 18 -10.99 21.93 -37.02
C SER A 18 -11.74 23.10 -37.66
N TYR A 19 -12.18 22.93 -38.90
CA TYR A 19 -12.94 23.95 -39.63
C TYR A 19 -14.38 24.10 -39.10
N SER A 20 -15.05 22.99 -38.79
CA SER A 20 -16.43 23.05 -38.24
C SER A 20 -16.45 23.32 -36.74
N ASN A 21 -15.32 23.25 -36.05
CA ASN A 21 -15.17 23.59 -34.64
C ASN A 21 -14.65 25.02 -34.43
N GLU A 22 -14.91 25.92 -35.35
CA GLU A 22 -14.47 27.33 -35.22
C GLU A 22 -14.99 27.95 -33.91
N GLY A 23 -14.07 28.54 -33.14
CA GLY A 23 -14.34 29.06 -31.79
C GLY A 23 -14.45 27.99 -30.68
N GLY A 24 -14.22 26.72 -31.00
CA GLY A 24 -14.15 25.62 -30.03
C GLY A 24 -12.71 25.24 -29.67
N TRP A 25 -12.60 24.33 -28.72
CA TRP A 25 -11.34 23.77 -28.24
C TRP A 25 -11.21 22.33 -28.75
N PHE A 26 -10.13 22.03 -29.41
CA PHE A 26 -9.84 20.67 -29.87
C PHE A 26 -9.17 19.83 -28.81
N ASP A 27 -8.27 20.45 -28.03
CA ASP A 27 -7.55 19.80 -26.94
C ASP A 27 -7.21 20.82 -25.84
N CYS A 28 -7.15 20.35 -24.61
CA CYS A 28 -6.66 21.16 -23.50
C CYS A 28 -6.14 20.25 -22.38
N ASP A 29 -5.12 20.72 -21.66
CA ASP A 29 -4.56 20.05 -20.49
C ASP A 29 -4.64 21.01 -19.29
N LYS A 30 -4.99 20.45 -18.13
CA LYS A 30 -5.08 21.16 -16.84
C LYS A 30 -6.01 22.39 -16.87
N VAL A 31 -7.08 22.28 -17.63
CA VAL A 31 -8.10 23.31 -17.80
C VAL A 31 -9.47 22.78 -17.41
N ARG A 32 -10.25 23.57 -16.72
CA ARG A 32 -11.69 23.37 -16.53
C ARG A 32 -12.47 24.49 -17.18
N PHE A 33 -13.68 24.20 -17.61
CA PHE A 33 -14.60 25.22 -18.12
C PHE A 33 -15.55 25.65 -17.00
N ARG A 34 -15.51 26.93 -16.63
CA ARG A 34 -16.40 27.50 -15.63
C ARG A 34 -17.14 28.65 -16.25
N PHE A 35 -18.46 28.64 -16.17
CA PHE A 35 -19.32 29.64 -16.81
C PHE A 35 -19.02 29.89 -18.29
N GLY A 36 -18.64 28.84 -19.03
CA GLY A 36 -18.30 28.95 -20.45
C GLY A 36 -16.87 29.43 -20.74
N THR A 37 -16.09 29.76 -19.73
CA THR A 37 -14.72 30.27 -19.88
C THR A 37 -13.71 29.21 -19.42
N PRO A 38 -12.60 28.98 -20.18
CA PRO A 38 -11.53 28.09 -19.71
C PRO A 38 -10.78 28.74 -18.56
N GLU A 39 -10.57 27.96 -17.52
CA GLU A 39 -9.85 28.35 -16.32
C GLU A 39 -8.81 27.29 -16.00
N LYS A 40 -7.60 27.67 -15.63
CA LYS A 40 -6.58 26.72 -15.20
C LYS A 40 -7.05 25.99 -13.95
N ILE A 41 -6.96 24.66 -13.97
CA ILE A 41 -7.00 23.88 -12.75
C ILE A 41 -5.69 24.14 -12.04
N GLY A 42 -5.73 24.58 -10.77
CA GLY A 42 -4.54 24.78 -9.95
C GLY A 42 -3.68 23.51 -9.88
N GLY A 43 -2.48 23.61 -9.35
CA GLY A 43 -1.62 22.44 -9.11
C GLY A 43 -2.26 21.45 -8.13
N TRP A 44 -1.75 20.22 -8.14
CA TRP A 44 -2.09 19.22 -7.14
C TRP A 44 -1.18 19.40 -5.93
N GLU A 45 -1.77 19.49 -4.77
CA GLU A 45 -1.06 19.48 -3.49
C GLU A 45 -1.29 18.14 -2.80
N LYS A 46 -0.24 17.61 -2.16
CA LYS A 46 -0.41 16.41 -1.35
C LYS A 46 -1.23 16.73 -0.11
N LEU A 47 -2.29 15.98 0.12
CA LEU A 47 -3.09 16.06 1.34
C LEU A 47 -2.28 15.63 2.56
N SER A 48 -1.38 14.68 2.40
CA SER A 48 -0.55 14.12 3.47
C SER A 48 0.92 14.06 3.05
N GLY A 49 1.82 14.35 3.98
CA GLY A 49 3.26 14.07 3.84
C GLY A 49 3.62 12.60 3.98
N GLN A 50 2.69 11.77 4.46
CA GLN A 50 2.87 10.34 4.64
C GLN A 50 2.51 9.56 3.37
N SER A 51 2.95 8.32 3.31
CA SER A 51 2.62 7.39 2.23
C SER A 51 2.10 6.09 2.82
N PHE A 52 1.26 5.40 2.06
CA PHE A 52 0.76 4.06 2.38
C PHE A 52 1.32 3.03 1.40
N LEU A 53 1.30 1.76 1.79
CA LEU A 53 1.75 0.66 0.94
C LEU A 53 0.67 0.25 -0.05
N GLY A 54 1.10 -0.04 -1.27
CA GLY A 54 0.22 -0.49 -2.33
C GLY A 54 -0.41 0.63 -3.15
N THR A 55 -1.20 0.22 -4.14
CA THR A 55 -1.95 1.14 -5.01
C THR A 55 -3.38 1.25 -4.49
N ALA A 56 -3.84 2.47 -4.20
CA ALA A 56 -5.22 2.70 -3.79
C ALA A 56 -6.19 2.24 -4.91
N ARG A 57 -7.15 1.42 -4.53
CA ARG A 57 -8.19 0.88 -5.43
C ARG A 57 -9.59 1.36 -5.04
N ALA A 58 -9.78 1.68 -3.77
CA ALA A 58 -11.03 2.20 -3.26
C ALA A 58 -10.78 3.33 -2.26
N LEU A 59 -11.61 4.35 -2.32
CA LEU A 59 -11.64 5.44 -1.37
C LEU A 59 -13.06 5.55 -0.83
N HIS A 60 -13.19 5.61 0.49
CA HIS A 60 -14.48 5.72 1.15
C HIS A 60 -14.47 6.86 2.18
N PRO A 61 -14.93 8.05 1.81
CA PRO A 61 -15.06 9.15 2.76
C PRO A 61 -16.28 8.93 3.67
N PHE A 62 -16.13 9.18 4.95
CA PHE A 62 -17.23 9.18 5.90
C PHE A 62 -16.97 10.16 7.04
N VAL A 63 -18.02 10.51 7.76
CA VAL A 63 -17.97 11.40 8.92
C VAL A 63 -18.49 10.64 10.12
N ALA A 64 -17.74 10.67 11.21
CA ALA A 64 -18.14 10.07 12.47
C ALA A 64 -19.21 10.93 13.17
N LEU A 65 -19.84 10.37 14.20
CA LEU A 65 -20.92 11.04 14.93
C LEU A 65 -20.45 12.31 15.67
N ASP A 66 -19.17 12.42 15.96
CA ASP A 66 -18.54 13.59 16.56
C ASP A 66 -18.17 14.70 15.56
N GLY A 67 -18.44 14.46 14.26
CA GLY A 67 -18.14 15.38 13.18
C GLY A 67 -16.75 15.23 12.59
N THR A 68 -15.92 14.30 13.06
CA THR A 68 -14.59 14.02 12.49
C THR A 68 -14.73 13.38 11.12
N SER A 69 -14.00 13.92 10.14
CA SER A 69 -13.98 13.41 8.78
C SER A 69 -12.84 12.40 8.59
N PHE A 70 -13.18 11.26 8.04
CA PHE A 70 -12.26 10.18 7.74
C PHE A 70 -12.30 9.82 6.26
N LEU A 71 -11.17 9.32 5.76
CA LEU A 71 -11.07 8.71 4.44
C LEU A 71 -10.53 7.29 4.58
N GLY A 72 -11.38 6.30 4.34
CA GLY A 72 -10.95 4.91 4.20
C GLY A 72 -10.23 4.71 2.87
N VAL A 73 -9.04 4.12 2.91
CA VAL A 73 -8.21 3.84 1.73
C VAL A 73 -7.96 2.34 1.65
N GLY A 74 -8.59 1.68 0.68
CA GLY A 74 -8.33 0.29 0.36
C GLY A 74 -7.27 0.17 -0.72
N THR A 75 -6.16 -0.51 -0.41
CA THR A 75 -5.12 -0.84 -1.38
C THR A 75 -5.18 -2.33 -1.74
N HIS A 76 -4.37 -2.77 -2.69
CA HIS A 76 -4.24 -4.20 -2.98
C HIS A 76 -3.44 -4.97 -1.92
N LEU A 77 -2.85 -4.27 -0.95
CA LEU A 77 -2.04 -4.86 0.12
C LEU A 77 -2.63 -4.64 1.51
N LYS A 78 -3.18 -3.45 1.79
CA LYS A 78 -3.56 -3.03 3.13
C LYS A 78 -4.77 -2.10 3.13
N TYR A 79 -5.35 -1.91 4.32
CA TYR A 79 -6.42 -0.96 4.58
C TYR A 79 -5.92 0.14 5.51
N TYR A 80 -6.20 1.39 5.14
CA TYR A 80 -5.80 2.55 5.90
C TYR A 80 -6.99 3.43 6.21
N LEU A 81 -6.91 4.09 7.35
CA LEU A 81 -7.79 5.18 7.72
C LEU A 81 -6.97 6.46 7.74
N GLU A 82 -7.33 7.40 6.90
CA GLU A 82 -6.75 8.73 6.91
C GLU A 82 -7.55 9.63 7.85
N GLU A 83 -6.82 10.34 8.70
CA GLU A 83 -7.34 11.34 9.61
C GLU A 83 -6.30 12.48 9.73
N GLY A 84 -6.72 13.69 9.44
CA GLY A 84 -5.88 14.87 9.62
C GLY A 84 -4.54 14.86 8.87
N GLY A 85 -4.45 14.13 7.76
CA GLY A 85 -3.23 13.97 6.98
C GLY A 85 -2.37 12.77 7.37
N GLY A 86 -2.76 11.99 8.38
CA GLY A 86 -2.11 10.76 8.80
C GLY A 86 -2.80 9.51 8.23
N TYR A 87 -2.05 8.46 7.91
CA TYR A 87 -2.58 7.16 7.53
C TYR A 87 -2.36 6.15 8.64
N ASN A 88 -3.45 5.68 9.25
CA ASN A 88 -3.44 4.63 10.25
C ASN A 88 -3.72 3.29 9.57
N ASP A 89 -2.85 2.32 9.76
CA ASP A 89 -3.05 0.96 9.25
C ASP A 89 -4.12 0.27 10.10
N ILE A 90 -5.24 -0.07 9.48
CA ILE A 90 -6.37 -0.77 10.08
C ILE A 90 -6.58 -2.16 9.47
N THR A 91 -5.58 -2.69 8.82
CA THR A 91 -5.63 -4.02 8.20
C THR A 91 -5.97 -5.07 9.26
N PRO A 92 -7.00 -5.88 9.07
CA PRO A 92 -7.41 -6.87 10.06
C PRO A 92 -6.33 -7.91 10.32
N LEU A 93 -6.13 -8.25 11.59
CA LEU A 93 -5.32 -9.40 11.99
C LEU A 93 -6.11 -10.69 11.76
N ARG A 94 -5.56 -11.63 11.00
CA ARG A 94 -6.20 -12.92 10.76
C ARG A 94 -5.84 -13.94 11.83
N VAL A 95 -4.56 -14.08 12.12
CA VAL A 95 -4.02 -15.06 13.06
C VAL A 95 -2.92 -14.42 13.88
N THR A 96 -2.88 -14.74 15.16
CA THR A 96 -1.74 -14.46 16.05
C THR A 96 -1.28 -15.80 16.61
N THR A 97 -0.04 -16.18 16.36
CA THR A 97 0.54 -17.42 16.86
C THR A 97 1.12 -17.25 18.26
N ALA A 98 1.25 -18.33 18.99
CA ALA A 98 1.82 -18.30 20.34
C ALA A 98 3.30 -17.88 20.33
N ALA A 99 3.77 -17.35 21.44
CA ALA A 99 5.19 -17.05 21.62
C ALA A 99 6.03 -18.33 21.47
N GLY A 100 7.11 -18.26 20.69
CA GLY A 100 7.97 -19.41 20.40
C GLY A 100 7.45 -20.38 19.33
N ALA A 101 6.32 -20.10 18.70
CA ALA A 101 5.74 -20.97 17.67
C ALA A 101 6.53 -20.93 16.35
N ALA A 102 7.13 -19.80 16.02
CA ALA A 102 7.85 -19.66 14.77
C ALA A 102 9.39 -19.70 14.96
N THR A 103 10.08 -20.32 14.03
CA THR A 103 11.55 -20.37 13.99
C THR A 103 12.07 -19.77 12.69
N PHE A 104 13.29 -19.23 12.73
CA PHE A 104 13.90 -18.58 11.59
C PHE A 104 15.15 -19.32 11.12
N ALA A 105 15.30 -19.45 9.83
CA ALA A 105 16.51 -19.98 9.21
C ALA A 105 16.97 -19.12 8.06
N ALA A 106 18.25 -18.82 7.99
CA ALA A 106 18.87 -18.07 6.91
C ALA A 106 20.14 -18.76 6.41
N ALA A 107 20.35 -18.76 5.10
CA ALA A 107 21.61 -19.20 4.52
C ALA A 107 22.63 -18.04 4.52
N ASN A 108 23.91 -18.37 4.69
CA ASN A 108 24.98 -17.38 4.55
C ASN A 108 24.93 -16.70 3.17
N GLY A 109 25.08 -15.40 3.15
CA GLY A 109 25.02 -14.60 1.92
C GLY A 109 23.60 -14.35 1.38
N SER A 110 22.56 -14.78 2.09
CA SER A 110 21.18 -14.62 1.66
C SER A 110 20.43 -13.60 2.52
N SER A 111 19.57 -12.82 1.87
CA SER A 111 18.55 -11.99 2.53
C SER A 111 17.21 -12.74 2.69
N THR A 112 17.09 -13.95 2.13
CA THR A 112 15.90 -14.76 2.27
C THR A 112 15.96 -15.51 3.60
N ILE A 113 14.92 -15.31 4.41
CA ILE A 113 14.72 -16.00 5.68
C ILE A 113 13.54 -16.94 5.51
N THR A 114 13.76 -18.20 5.81
CA THR A 114 12.68 -19.19 5.91
C THR A 114 12.15 -19.17 7.34
N VAL A 115 10.87 -18.94 7.47
CA VAL A 115 10.14 -18.98 8.73
C VAL A 115 9.37 -20.27 8.77
N THR A 116 9.57 -21.06 9.83
CA THR A 116 8.78 -22.25 10.10
C THR A 116 7.78 -21.91 11.20
N ASP A 117 6.50 -22.02 10.89
CA ASP A 117 5.38 -21.71 11.76
C ASP A 117 4.25 -22.68 11.39
N ALA A 118 3.92 -23.57 12.32
CA ALA A 118 2.98 -24.66 12.03
C ALA A 118 1.57 -24.11 11.78
N ASP A 119 0.96 -24.60 10.70
CA ASP A 119 -0.42 -24.27 10.32
C ASP A 119 -0.68 -22.76 10.22
N HIS A 120 0.28 -22.02 9.70
CA HIS A 120 0.24 -20.54 9.63
C HIS A 120 -0.93 -19.99 8.81
N GLY A 121 -1.47 -20.75 7.87
CA GLY A 121 -2.60 -20.33 7.01
C GLY A 121 -2.35 -19.05 6.19
N ALA A 122 -1.09 -18.65 6.03
CA ALA A 122 -0.71 -17.49 5.25
C ALA A 122 -0.73 -17.77 3.75
N ASN A 123 -0.94 -16.73 2.95
CA ASN A 123 -0.82 -16.72 1.50
C ASN A 123 0.34 -15.84 1.06
N GLU A 124 0.76 -15.98 -0.19
CA GLU A 124 1.70 -15.03 -0.78
C GLU A 124 1.12 -13.61 -0.76
N ASN A 125 1.98 -12.64 -0.51
CA ASN A 125 1.66 -11.23 -0.33
C ASN A 125 0.98 -10.86 0.98
N ASP A 126 0.69 -11.79 1.87
CA ASP A 126 0.29 -11.48 3.24
C ASP A 126 1.43 -10.78 3.99
N PHE A 127 1.08 -10.05 5.03
CA PHE A 127 2.05 -9.39 5.91
C PHE A 127 2.11 -10.12 7.24
N VAL A 128 3.32 -10.23 7.77
CA VAL A 128 3.60 -10.83 9.07
C VAL A 128 4.48 -9.89 9.88
N THR A 129 4.12 -9.68 11.15
CA THR A 129 4.91 -8.90 12.09
C THR A 129 5.49 -9.81 13.14
N PHE A 130 6.81 -9.71 13.35
CA PHE A 130 7.49 -10.45 14.40
C PHE A 130 7.84 -9.53 15.58
N SER A 131 7.77 -10.09 16.77
CA SER A 131 8.18 -9.42 18.01
C SER A 131 8.88 -10.41 18.94
N GLY A 132 9.90 -9.95 19.65
CA GLY A 132 10.66 -10.79 20.59
C GLY A 132 11.61 -11.77 19.91
N ALA A 133 11.81 -11.72 18.60
CA ALA A 133 12.78 -12.55 17.90
C ALA A 133 14.21 -12.18 18.31
N ALA A 134 15.04 -13.19 18.57
CA ALA A 134 16.45 -13.02 18.83
C ALA A 134 17.25 -12.86 17.50
N SER A 135 18.48 -12.37 17.60
CA SER A 135 19.37 -12.25 16.44
C SER A 135 19.72 -13.64 15.86
N LEU A 136 19.69 -13.77 14.53
CA LEU A 136 20.23 -14.93 13.83
C LEU A 136 21.77 -14.91 13.72
N GLY A 137 22.39 -13.83 14.20
CA GLY A 137 23.82 -13.57 14.04
C GLY A 137 24.14 -12.73 12.80
N GLY A 138 25.37 -12.19 12.78
CA GLY A 138 25.82 -11.31 11.70
C GLY A 138 24.95 -10.06 11.56
N LEU A 139 24.56 -9.74 10.34
CA LEU A 139 23.75 -8.55 10.03
C LEU A 139 22.24 -8.76 10.26
N VAL A 140 21.78 -10.00 10.44
CA VAL A 140 20.39 -10.30 10.76
C VAL A 140 20.18 -10.22 12.27
N THR A 141 20.11 -9.00 12.76
CA THR A 141 19.94 -8.69 14.18
C THR A 141 18.47 -8.84 14.61
N ALA A 142 18.23 -8.84 15.93
CA ALA A 142 16.88 -8.80 16.49
C ALA A 142 16.06 -7.62 15.95
N ALA A 143 16.68 -6.45 15.80
CA ALA A 143 16.01 -5.28 15.24
C ALA A 143 15.61 -5.45 13.76
N VAL A 144 16.38 -6.21 13.00
CA VAL A 144 16.04 -6.57 11.63
C VAL A 144 14.88 -7.55 11.60
N LEU A 145 14.81 -8.50 12.51
CA LEU A 145 13.74 -9.51 12.54
C LEU A 145 12.42 -8.97 13.10
N ASN A 146 12.48 -8.16 14.15
CA ASN A 146 11.28 -7.64 14.83
C ASN A 146 10.65 -6.46 14.05
N GLN A 147 10.19 -6.74 12.85
CA GLN A 147 9.53 -5.81 11.94
C GLN A 147 8.40 -6.51 11.20
N GLU A 148 7.68 -5.72 10.43
CA GLU A 148 6.71 -6.23 9.48
C GLU A 148 7.40 -6.63 8.17
N TYR A 149 7.03 -7.80 7.67
CA TYR A 149 7.50 -8.37 6.41
C TYR A 149 6.34 -8.80 5.53
N GLN A 150 6.52 -8.63 4.23
CA GLN A 150 5.66 -9.27 3.24
C GLN A 150 6.16 -10.67 2.95
N ILE A 151 5.26 -11.64 2.96
CA ILE A 151 5.53 -13.01 2.55
C ILE A 151 5.61 -13.05 1.03
N PHE A 152 6.73 -13.50 0.48
CA PHE A 152 6.89 -13.55 -0.96
C PHE A 152 6.83 -14.97 -1.54
N ASN A 153 6.89 -15.98 -0.70
CA ASN A 153 6.80 -17.37 -1.13
C ASN A 153 6.27 -18.25 0.00
N ILE A 154 5.35 -19.13 -0.32
CA ILE A 154 4.86 -20.18 0.57
C ILE A 154 5.59 -21.47 0.22
N VAL A 155 6.34 -22.01 1.17
CA VAL A 155 7.09 -23.26 0.99
C VAL A 155 6.22 -24.47 1.30
N SER A 156 5.42 -24.40 2.37
CA SER A 156 4.51 -25.46 2.81
C SER A 156 3.44 -24.87 3.72
N THR A 157 2.52 -25.70 4.21
CA THR A 157 1.54 -25.30 5.25
C THR A 157 2.18 -24.88 6.57
N SER A 158 3.46 -25.19 6.77
CA SER A 158 4.20 -24.90 8.01
C SER A 158 5.45 -24.06 7.75
N ALA A 159 5.65 -23.53 6.55
CA ALA A 159 6.83 -22.71 6.25
C ALA A 159 6.57 -21.72 5.12
N TYR A 160 7.07 -20.51 5.29
CA TYR A 160 7.04 -19.43 4.30
C TYR A 160 8.36 -18.66 4.28
N GLN A 161 8.54 -17.82 3.30
CA GLN A 161 9.76 -17.04 3.13
C GLN A 161 9.48 -15.53 3.11
N ILE A 162 10.38 -14.82 3.79
CA ILE A 162 10.41 -13.35 3.84
C ILE A 162 11.78 -12.86 3.37
N LYS A 163 11.84 -11.60 2.94
CA LYS A 163 13.12 -10.95 2.61
C LYS A 163 13.49 -9.94 3.68
N ALA A 164 14.56 -10.24 4.40
CA ALA A 164 15.16 -9.30 5.33
C ALA A 164 15.80 -8.12 4.59
N ARG A 165 15.89 -6.97 5.24
CA ARG A 165 16.62 -5.81 4.72
C ARG A 165 18.13 -5.93 4.87
N ALA A 166 18.60 -7.02 5.47
CA ALA A 166 20.01 -7.32 5.68
C ALA A 166 20.33 -8.72 5.16
N VAL A 167 21.57 -8.93 4.73
CA VAL A 167 22.06 -10.21 4.26
C VAL A 167 22.63 -10.98 5.45
N ALA A 168 22.29 -12.27 5.58
CA ALA A 168 22.87 -13.14 6.58
C ALA A 168 24.37 -13.32 6.30
N THR A 169 25.21 -13.06 7.27
CA THR A 169 26.69 -13.20 7.16
C THR A 169 27.20 -14.47 7.82
N VAL A 170 26.33 -15.25 8.44
CA VAL A 170 26.64 -16.52 9.10
C VAL A 170 25.77 -17.61 8.52
N ALA A 171 26.33 -18.78 8.32
CA ALA A 171 25.59 -19.94 7.85
C ALA A 171 24.54 -20.34 8.89
N GLN A 172 23.35 -20.54 8.41
CA GLN A 172 22.19 -21.15 9.05
C GLN A 172 22.22 -21.22 10.57
N ILE A 173 21.53 -20.31 11.21
CA ILE A 173 21.23 -20.40 12.63
C ILE A 173 19.72 -20.52 12.74
N THR A 174 19.24 -21.61 13.32
CA THR A 174 17.87 -21.72 13.77
C THR A 174 17.83 -21.17 15.20
N VAL A 175 17.11 -20.09 15.38
CA VAL A 175 16.94 -19.50 16.71
C VAL A 175 15.58 -19.92 17.23
N ASP A 176 15.59 -20.73 18.25
CA ASP A 176 14.40 -21.05 19.04
C ASP A 176 14.26 -19.92 20.08
N GLY A 177 13.38 -18.98 19.80
CA GLY A 177 13.20 -17.77 20.60
C GLY A 177 11.73 -17.57 20.97
N GLN A 178 11.51 -16.86 22.07
CA GLN A 178 10.17 -16.40 22.43
C GLN A 178 9.79 -15.19 21.56
N TYR A 179 9.02 -15.42 20.53
CA TYR A 179 8.44 -14.37 19.69
C TYR A 179 7.01 -14.69 19.35
N THR A 180 6.24 -13.65 19.18
CA THR A 180 4.83 -13.76 18.79
C THR A 180 4.71 -13.18 17.38
N PRO A 181 4.70 -14.01 16.34
CA PRO A 181 4.40 -13.50 15.00
C PRO A 181 2.92 -13.11 14.96
N THR A 182 2.66 -11.95 14.43
CA THR A 182 1.31 -11.48 14.15
C THR A 182 1.13 -11.47 12.64
N LEU A 183 0.25 -12.31 12.14
CA LEU A 183 -0.07 -12.35 10.72
C LEU A 183 -1.10 -11.27 10.42
N ILE A 184 -0.70 -10.29 9.65
CA ILE A 184 -1.58 -9.25 9.14
C ILE A 184 -1.95 -9.61 7.71
N VAL A 185 -3.22 -9.84 7.46
CA VAL A 185 -3.72 -10.08 6.11
C VAL A 185 -4.10 -8.77 5.47
N ALA A 186 -3.30 -8.33 4.54
CA ALA A 186 -3.66 -7.24 3.65
C ALA A 186 -4.16 -7.80 2.33
N ASN A 187 -5.28 -8.45 2.34
CA ASN A 187 -5.73 -9.13 1.15
C ASN A 187 -6.83 -8.36 0.42
N GLY A 188 -6.44 -7.26 -0.20
CA GLY A 188 -7.33 -6.57 -1.13
C GLY A 188 -7.43 -7.25 -2.50
N SER A 189 -6.55 -8.19 -2.82
CA SER A 189 -6.56 -8.85 -4.13
C SER A 189 -7.17 -10.25 -4.10
N ASP A 190 -7.19 -10.88 -2.95
CA ASP A 190 -7.66 -12.26 -2.82
C ASP A 190 -9.13 -12.35 -2.42
N THR A 191 -9.70 -11.26 -2.02
CA THR A 191 -11.14 -11.12 -1.82
C THR A 191 -11.92 -10.91 -3.11
N GLY A 192 -11.29 -11.11 -4.25
CA GLY A 192 -11.94 -11.22 -5.54
C GLY A 192 -12.94 -12.36 -5.67
N ASN A 193 -13.26 -13.00 -4.58
CA ASN A 193 -14.38 -13.89 -4.41
C ASN A 193 -15.52 -13.15 -3.71
N GLY A 194 -16.09 -12.21 -4.41
CA GLY A 194 -17.45 -11.79 -4.15
C GLY A 194 -18.40 -12.71 -4.87
#